data_98c8efff7169826250425f8c1b42476e
#
_entry.id   98c8efff7169826250425f8c1b42476e
#
_cell.length_a   1.000
_cell.length_b   1.000
_cell.length_c   1.000
_cell.angle_alpha   90.00
_cell.angle_beta   90.00
_cell.angle_gamma   90.00
#
_symmetry.space_group_name_H-M   'P 1'
#
loop_
_entity.id
_entity.type
_entity.pdbx_description
1 polymer ?
#
loop_
_entity_poly.entity_id
_entity_poly.type
_entity_poly.pdbx_seq_one_letter_code
_entity_poly.pdbx_strand_id
1 'polypeptide(L)'
;MNAAIARLQNEVPGAKARPAIADLSDADGAAQLLRAVTGVDILVNNAGIYGPQDFYATDDATWDNYWQTNVMSGVRLSRGLLPAMVSKGWGRVVFISSESARNIPADMIHYGVTKTAQLSLARGLAKYVAGSGVTVNSVLPGPTISDGFAEMLKDEVAKTGQSLEELAKAFVMTHRPSSVIQRAASVAEVANMVVYVCSPQASATSGAALRVDGGVVDDIL
;
A
#
# COMPACT_ATOMS: atom_id res chain seq x y z
N MET A 1 -2.66 -15.69 -8.99
CA MET A 1 -1.73 -14.88 -9.81
C MET A 1 -2.04 -14.98 -11.30
N ASN A 2 -2.16 -16.15 -11.93
CA ASN A 2 -2.50 -16.26 -13.36
C ASN A 2 -3.83 -15.56 -13.73
N ALA A 3 -4.86 -15.65 -12.89
CA ALA A 3 -6.13 -14.94 -13.10
C ALA A 3 -5.96 -13.41 -13.12
N ALA A 4 -5.11 -12.84 -12.25
CA ALA A 4 -4.82 -11.40 -12.24
C ALA A 4 -4.09 -10.95 -13.51
N ILE A 5 -3.15 -11.76 -14.02
CA ILE A 5 -2.46 -11.48 -15.29
C ILE A 5 -3.43 -11.54 -16.46
N ALA A 6 -4.29 -12.56 -16.51
CA ALA A 6 -5.30 -12.69 -17.55
C ALA A 6 -6.27 -11.49 -17.53
N ARG A 7 -6.73 -11.06 -16.36
CA ARG A 7 -7.56 -9.86 -16.22
C ARG A 7 -6.84 -8.62 -16.74
N LEU A 8 -5.59 -8.39 -16.35
CA LEU A 8 -4.79 -7.27 -16.83
C LEU A 8 -4.63 -7.27 -18.36
N GLN A 9 -4.35 -8.42 -18.96
CA GLN A 9 -4.18 -8.54 -20.40
C GLN A 9 -5.49 -8.33 -21.18
N ASN A 10 -6.63 -8.70 -20.58
CA ASN A 10 -7.95 -8.42 -21.13
C ASN A 10 -8.32 -6.94 -21.06
N GLU A 11 -8.02 -6.29 -19.95
CA GLU A 11 -8.30 -4.85 -19.75
C GLU A 11 -7.33 -3.95 -20.51
N VAL A 12 -6.07 -4.39 -20.65
CA VAL A 12 -5.00 -3.65 -21.35
C VAL A 12 -4.36 -4.54 -22.39
N PRO A 13 -4.90 -4.60 -23.62
CA PRO A 13 -4.33 -5.39 -24.71
C PRO A 13 -2.86 -5.03 -24.96
N GLY A 14 -1.99 -6.04 -24.95
CA GLY A 14 -0.55 -5.84 -25.12
C GLY A 14 0.25 -5.60 -23.83
N ALA A 15 -0.39 -5.57 -22.66
CA ALA A 15 0.31 -5.53 -21.39
C ALA A 15 1.24 -6.73 -21.23
N LYS A 16 2.53 -6.44 -20.94
CA LYS A 16 3.57 -7.45 -20.70
C LYS A 16 3.69 -7.67 -19.19
N ALA A 17 2.95 -8.63 -18.67
CA ALA A 17 3.01 -9.01 -17.26
C ALA A 17 3.59 -10.42 -17.12
N ARG A 18 4.45 -10.61 -16.13
CA ARG A 18 4.97 -11.91 -15.71
C ARG A 18 4.83 -12.09 -14.20
N PRO A 19 4.48 -13.27 -13.71
CA PRO A 19 4.44 -13.53 -12.28
C PRO A 19 5.87 -13.73 -11.74
N ALA A 20 6.12 -13.22 -10.53
CA ALA A 20 7.28 -13.55 -9.72
C ALA A 20 6.76 -13.92 -8.33
N ILE A 21 6.72 -15.22 -8.03
CA ILE A 21 6.16 -15.73 -6.77
C ILE A 21 7.26 -15.72 -5.71
N ALA A 22 7.03 -15.00 -4.62
CA ALA A 22 7.91 -14.97 -3.46
C ALA A 22 7.09 -14.61 -2.22
N ASP A 23 7.46 -15.17 -1.09
CA ASP A 23 6.97 -14.73 0.21
C ASP A 23 7.81 -13.53 0.67
N LEU A 24 7.19 -12.38 0.86
CA LEU A 24 7.88 -11.16 1.26
C LEU A 24 7.93 -10.98 2.79
N SER A 25 7.31 -11.88 3.55
CA SER A 25 7.35 -11.86 5.01
C SER A 25 8.73 -12.25 5.57
N ASP A 26 9.60 -12.84 4.74
CA ASP A 26 10.95 -13.21 5.14
C ASP A 26 12.05 -12.67 4.21
N ALA A 27 13.30 -12.87 4.61
CA ALA A 27 14.47 -12.42 3.86
C ALA A 27 14.74 -13.25 2.60
N ASP A 28 14.47 -14.55 2.66
CA ASP A 28 14.77 -15.49 1.57
C ASP A 28 13.82 -15.28 0.39
N GLY A 29 12.53 -15.06 0.66
CA GLY A 29 11.55 -14.73 -0.35
C GLY A 29 11.85 -13.37 -1.01
N ALA A 30 12.23 -12.35 -0.23
CA ALA A 30 12.68 -11.09 -0.79
C ALA A 30 13.92 -11.26 -1.68
N ALA A 31 14.92 -12.05 -1.25
CA ALA A 31 16.10 -12.36 -2.04
C ALA A 31 15.75 -13.15 -3.32
N GLN A 32 14.80 -14.09 -3.24
CA GLN A 32 14.30 -14.82 -4.41
C GLN A 32 13.68 -13.86 -5.44
N LEU A 33 12.83 -12.93 -5.01
CA LEU A 33 12.24 -11.93 -5.90
C LEU A 33 13.32 -11.05 -6.54
N LEU A 34 14.28 -10.55 -5.77
CA LEU A 34 15.37 -9.72 -6.27
C LEU A 34 16.23 -10.43 -7.32
N ARG A 35 16.44 -11.75 -7.19
CA ARG A 35 17.12 -12.54 -8.24
C ARG A 35 16.28 -12.72 -9.51
N ALA A 36 14.96 -12.71 -9.39
CA ALA A 36 14.04 -12.92 -10.50
C ALA A 36 13.77 -11.66 -11.34
N VAL A 37 14.12 -10.47 -10.82
CA VAL A 37 13.83 -9.19 -11.48
C VAL A 37 15.11 -8.42 -11.78
N THR A 38 15.15 -7.75 -12.94
CA THR A 38 16.28 -6.90 -13.37
C THR A 38 15.73 -5.64 -14.02
N GLY A 39 16.50 -4.54 -13.96
CA GLY A 39 16.16 -3.30 -14.65
C GLY A 39 14.86 -2.64 -14.16
N VAL A 40 14.57 -2.73 -12.86
CA VAL A 40 13.37 -2.16 -12.27
C VAL A 40 13.51 -0.65 -12.19
N ASP A 41 12.58 0.05 -12.80
CA ASP A 41 12.50 1.52 -12.79
C ASP A 41 11.50 2.05 -11.76
N ILE A 42 10.45 1.27 -11.48
CA ILE A 42 9.37 1.63 -10.56
C ILE A 42 9.16 0.47 -9.58
N LEU A 43 9.24 0.76 -8.30
CA LEU A 43 8.91 -0.16 -7.21
C LEU A 43 7.67 0.33 -6.48
N VAL A 44 6.61 -0.46 -6.49
CA VAL A 44 5.41 -0.22 -5.67
C VAL A 44 5.37 -1.25 -4.55
N ASN A 45 5.70 -0.83 -3.34
CA ASN A 45 5.60 -1.64 -2.12
C ASN A 45 4.14 -1.68 -1.66
N ASN A 46 3.37 -2.63 -2.20
CA ASN A 46 1.94 -2.79 -1.93
C ASN A 46 1.62 -4.02 -1.05
N ALA A 47 2.56 -4.94 -0.87
CA ALA A 47 2.36 -6.09 0.01
C ALA A 47 2.09 -5.64 1.45
N GLY A 48 1.08 -6.24 2.08
CA GLY A 48 0.73 -5.91 3.45
C GLY A 48 -0.44 -6.73 3.96
N ILE A 49 -0.49 -6.88 5.27
CA ILE A 49 -1.58 -7.52 6.01
C ILE A 49 -2.23 -6.50 6.95
N TYR A 50 -3.51 -6.69 7.22
CA TYR A 50 -4.30 -5.87 8.14
C TYR A 50 -5.41 -6.72 8.77
N GLY A 51 -5.94 -6.26 9.88
CA GLY A 51 -7.05 -6.88 10.57
C GLY A 51 -7.14 -6.38 12.01
N PRO A 52 -8.35 -6.31 12.60
CA PRO A 52 -8.53 -5.94 13.99
C PRO A 52 -7.95 -7.01 14.93
N GLN A 53 -7.36 -6.55 16.04
CA GLN A 53 -6.83 -7.38 17.11
C GLN A 53 -7.00 -6.64 18.44
N ASP A 54 -7.41 -7.36 19.48
CA ASP A 54 -7.35 -6.82 20.83
C ASP A 54 -5.88 -6.62 21.25
N PHE A 55 -5.55 -5.44 21.77
CA PHE A 55 -4.17 -5.10 22.12
C PHE A 55 -3.54 -6.07 23.12
N TYR A 56 -4.31 -6.47 24.14
CA TYR A 56 -3.80 -7.37 25.20
C TYR A 56 -3.69 -8.82 24.74
N ALA A 57 -4.45 -9.20 23.71
CA ALA A 57 -4.39 -10.54 23.12
C ALA A 57 -3.41 -10.65 21.94
N THR A 58 -2.83 -9.53 21.47
CA THR A 58 -1.87 -9.51 20.36
C THR A 58 -0.48 -9.86 20.86
N ASP A 59 -0.03 -11.08 20.56
CA ASP A 59 1.28 -11.59 20.98
C ASP A 59 2.44 -11.04 20.13
N ASP A 60 3.67 -11.26 20.60
CA ASP A 60 4.89 -10.81 19.93
C ASP A 60 5.04 -11.43 18.52
N ALA A 61 4.58 -12.66 18.32
CA ALA A 61 4.63 -13.32 17.01
C ALA A 61 3.73 -12.62 16.00
N THR A 62 2.56 -12.17 16.41
CA THR A 62 1.67 -11.34 15.59
C THR A 62 2.32 -10.00 15.25
N TRP A 63 2.90 -9.29 16.23
CA TRP A 63 3.65 -8.06 16.01
C TRP A 63 4.79 -8.25 15.01
N ASP A 64 5.58 -9.31 15.18
CA ASP A 64 6.68 -9.67 14.28
C ASP A 64 6.18 -9.94 12.86
N ASN A 65 5.13 -10.72 12.70
CA ASN A 65 4.54 -11.00 11.38
C ASN A 65 4.12 -9.72 10.64
N TYR A 66 3.43 -8.81 11.35
CA TYR A 66 3.05 -7.52 10.77
C TYR A 66 4.28 -6.67 10.42
N TRP A 67 5.30 -6.65 11.28
CA TRP A 67 6.53 -5.92 11.02
C TRP A 67 7.29 -6.48 9.82
N GLN A 68 7.47 -7.78 9.75
CA GLN A 68 8.17 -8.44 8.64
C GLN A 68 7.44 -8.21 7.31
N THR A 69 6.12 -8.39 7.31
CA THR A 69 5.32 -8.30 6.09
C THR A 69 5.14 -6.85 5.62
N ASN A 70 4.77 -5.94 6.51
CA ASN A 70 4.40 -4.57 6.13
C ASN A 70 5.61 -3.62 6.02
N VAL A 71 6.66 -3.84 6.82
CA VAL A 71 7.81 -2.93 6.88
C VAL A 71 9.03 -3.53 6.22
N MET A 72 9.48 -4.70 6.70
CA MET A 72 10.74 -5.28 6.26
C MET A 72 10.71 -5.74 4.80
N SER A 73 9.57 -6.12 4.25
CA SER A 73 9.39 -6.36 2.82
C SER A 73 9.85 -5.15 1.99
N GLY A 74 9.33 -3.97 2.30
CA GLY A 74 9.68 -2.72 1.62
C GLY A 74 11.14 -2.30 1.85
N VAL A 75 11.68 -2.52 3.05
CA VAL A 75 13.11 -2.28 3.36
C VAL A 75 14.00 -3.15 2.48
N ARG A 76 13.72 -4.46 2.39
CA ARG A 76 14.53 -5.43 1.62
C ARG A 76 14.50 -5.12 0.12
N LEU A 77 13.31 -4.88 -0.43
CA LEU A 77 13.15 -4.58 -1.85
C LEU A 77 13.76 -3.23 -2.21
N SER A 78 13.52 -2.18 -1.42
CA SER A 78 14.12 -0.87 -1.67
C SER A 78 15.65 -0.94 -1.59
N ARG A 79 16.21 -1.62 -0.59
CA ARG A 79 17.67 -1.80 -0.46
C ARG A 79 18.27 -2.52 -1.66
N GLY A 80 17.57 -3.49 -2.25
CA GLY A 80 18.06 -4.25 -3.40
C GLY A 80 17.92 -3.50 -4.73
N LEU A 81 16.91 -2.65 -4.89
CA LEU A 81 16.58 -2.05 -6.19
C LEU A 81 17.03 -0.59 -6.34
N LEU A 82 17.07 0.18 -5.25
CA LEU A 82 17.47 1.60 -5.28
C LEU A 82 18.86 1.86 -5.89
N PRO A 83 19.91 1.06 -5.63
CA PRO A 83 21.22 1.33 -6.17
C PRO A 83 21.25 1.43 -7.71
N ALA A 84 20.51 0.55 -8.38
CA ALA A 84 20.41 0.56 -9.85
C ALA A 84 19.63 1.79 -10.36
N MET A 85 18.55 2.18 -9.67
CA MET A 85 17.79 3.39 -10.00
C MET A 85 18.65 4.66 -9.85
N VAL A 86 19.40 4.76 -8.75
CA VAL A 86 20.34 5.88 -8.50
C VAL A 86 21.41 5.95 -9.55
N SER A 87 22.05 4.83 -9.90
CA SER A 87 23.07 4.75 -10.96
C SER A 87 22.53 5.16 -12.33
N LYS A 88 21.25 4.84 -12.61
CA LYS A 88 20.57 5.22 -13.86
C LYS A 88 20.16 6.70 -13.88
N GLY A 89 20.11 7.39 -12.76
CA GLY A 89 19.63 8.76 -12.64
C GLY A 89 18.13 8.92 -12.72
N TRP A 90 17.37 7.81 -12.56
CA TRP A 90 15.91 7.80 -12.59
C TRP A 90 15.32 6.59 -11.86
N GLY A 91 14.28 6.81 -11.10
CA GLY A 91 13.51 5.75 -10.45
C GLY A 91 12.34 6.31 -9.66
N ARG A 92 11.39 5.42 -9.34
CA ARG A 92 10.23 5.73 -8.52
C ARG A 92 10.03 4.63 -7.48
N VAL A 93 9.95 5.01 -6.22
CA VAL A 93 9.60 4.08 -5.14
C VAL A 93 8.35 4.60 -4.45
N VAL A 94 7.33 3.77 -4.35
CA VAL A 94 6.06 4.10 -3.71
C VAL A 94 5.76 3.07 -2.63
N PHE A 95 5.40 3.54 -1.44
CA PHE A 95 4.86 2.72 -0.37
C PHE A 95 3.36 2.91 -0.30
N ILE A 96 2.59 1.84 -0.39
CA ILE A 96 1.16 1.89 -0.12
C ILE A 96 0.98 1.74 1.40
N SER A 97 0.87 2.90 2.05
CA SER A 97 0.63 2.97 3.48
C SER A 97 -0.87 2.89 3.78
N SER A 98 -1.40 3.77 4.59
CA SER A 98 -2.83 3.86 4.96
C SER A 98 -3.11 5.19 5.63
N GLU A 99 -4.36 5.63 5.66
CA GLU A 99 -4.83 6.68 6.56
C GLU A 99 -4.55 6.33 8.03
N SER A 100 -4.58 5.03 8.34
CA SER A 100 -4.26 4.47 9.66
C SER A 100 -2.80 4.72 10.12
N ALA A 101 -1.94 5.21 9.24
CA ALA A 101 -0.61 5.70 9.63
C ALA A 101 -0.65 7.04 10.36
N ARG A 102 -1.74 7.78 10.26
CA ARG A 102 -1.98 9.09 10.90
C ARG A 102 -3.13 9.02 11.91
N ASN A 103 -4.23 8.42 11.53
CA ASN A 103 -5.39 8.19 12.39
C ASN A 103 -5.43 6.72 12.81
N ILE A 104 -4.57 6.33 13.75
CA ILE A 104 -4.34 4.94 14.16
C ILE A 104 -5.61 4.39 14.84
N PRO A 105 -6.25 3.35 14.28
CA PRO A 105 -7.42 2.75 14.91
C PRO A 105 -7.04 2.02 16.21
N ALA A 106 -7.84 2.19 17.26
CA ALA A 106 -7.56 1.57 18.55
C ALA A 106 -7.61 0.03 18.52
N ASP A 107 -8.36 -0.54 17.59
CA ASP A 107 -8.49 -1.98 17.35
C ASP A 107 -7.46 -2.54 16.35
N MET A 108 -6.56 -1.68 15.81
CA MET A 108 -5.52 -2.06 14.85
C MET A 108 -4.19 -1.33 15.14
N ILE A 109 -3.78 -1.22 16.40
CA ILE A 109 -2.57 -0.48 16.79
C ILE A 109 -1.33 -1.03 16.09
N HIS A 110 -1.13 -2.36 16.10
CA HIS A 110 -0.02 -3.05 15.45
C HIS A 110 0.06 -2.74 13.94
N TYR A 111 -1.08 -2.68 13.25
CA TYR A 111 -1.16 -2.27 11.86
C TYR A 111 -0.78 -0.80 11.68
N GLY A 112 -1.40 0.09 12.44
CA GLY A 112 -1.13 1.53 12.38
C GLY A 112 0.35 1.86 12.58
N VAL A 113 1.01 1.21 13.56
CA VAL A 113 2.45 1.33 13.81
C VAL A 113 3.26 0.97 12.57
N THR A 114 2.94 -0.17 11.91
CA THR A 114 3.66 -0.56 10.70
C THR A 114 3.44 0.41 9.53
N LYS A 115 2.24 0.97 9.40
CA LYS A 115 1.92 1.93 8.35
C LYS A 115 2.57 3.29 8.59
N THR A 116 2.70 3.72 9.86
CA THR A 116 3.49 4.90 10.25
C THR A 116 4.99 4.68 9.98
N ALA A 117 5.51 3.49 10.28
CA ALA A 117 6.90 3.14 9.98
C ALA A 117 7.22 3.24 8.48
N GLN A 118 6.27 2.86 7.60
CA GLN A 118 6.43 3.04 6.15
C GLN A 118 6.57 4.52 5.75
N LEU A 119 5.86 5.46 6.40
CA LEU A 119 6.01 6.90 6.14
C LEU A 119 7.41 7.37 6.51
N SER A 120 7.90 6.97 7.67
CA SER A 120 9.25 7.31 8.16
C SER A 120 10.32 6.74 7.24
N LEU A 121 10.17 5.47 6.80
CA LEU A 121 11.06 4.81 5.87
C LEU A 121 11.10 5.55 4.52
N ALA A 122 9.95 5.83 3.92
CA ALA A 122 9.85 6.53 2.66
C ALA A 122 10.51 7.91 2.72
N ARG A 123 10.26 8.67 3.80
CA ARG A 123 10.87 9.98 4.01
C ARG A 123 12.40 9.88 4.17
N GLY A 124 12.88 8.90 4.93
CA GLY A 124 14.31 8.65 5.11
C GLY A 124 14.99 8.29 3.79
N LEU A 125 14.39 7.38 3.00
CA LEU A 125 14.92 6.98 1.70
C LEU A 125 14.93 8.15 0.69
N ALA A 126 13.88 8.99 0.67
CA ALA A 126 13.85 10.17 -0.18
C ALA A 126 15.03 11.13 0.10
N LYS A 127 15.38 11.32 1.37
CA LYS A 127 16.57 12.10 1.76
C LYS A 127 17.85 11.40 1.36
N TYR A 128 17.92 10.07 1.52
CA TYR A 128 19.12 9.29 1.22
C TYR A 128 19.49 9.32 -0.27
N VAL A 129 18.48 9.35 -1.16
CA VAL A 129 18.70 9.41 -2.62
C VAL A 129 18.62 10.83 -3.20
N ALA A 130 18.74 11.85 -2.37
CA ALA A 130 18.65 13.25 -2.81
C ALA A 130 19.61 13.56 -3.97
N GLY A 131 19.12 14.30 -4.98
CA GLY A 131 19.90 14.68 -6.16
C GLY A 131 20.08 13.58 -7.21
N SER A 132 19.62 12.36 -6.96
CA SER A 132 19.84 11.22 -7.88
C SER A 132 18.82 11.12 -9.02
N GLY A 133 17.77 11.95 -9.05
CA GLY A 133 16.64 11.79 -9.98
C GLY A 133 15.62 10.72 -9.58
N VAL A 134 15.85 10.02 -8.45
CA VAL A 134 14.92 9.06 -7.88
C VAL A 134 13.97 9.77 -6.89
N THR A 135 12.68 9.46 -6.96
CA THR A 135 11.71 9.93 -5.95
C THR A 135 11.16 8.77 -5.12
N VAL A 136 10.93 9.03 -3.84
CA VAL A 136 10.34 8.06 -2.92
C VAL A 136 9.16 8.73 -2.21
N ASN A 137 7.96 8.14 -2.31
CA ASN A 137 6.73 8.68 -1.73
C ASN A 137 5.89 7.59 -1.06
N SER A 138 4.96 8.00 -0.22
CA SER A 138 3.91 7.14 0.31
C SER A 138 2.55 7.60 -0.19
N VAL A 139 1.69 6.65 -0.54
CA VAL A 139 0.26 6.87 -0.81
C VAL A 139 -0.51 6.29 0.37
N LEU A 140 -1.48 7.05 0.88
CA LEU A 140 -2.27 6.72 2.08
C LEU A 140 -3.74 6.54 1.68
N PRO A 141 -4.15 5.33 1.27
CA PRO A 141 -5.56 5.05 1.05
C PRO A 141 -6.36 5.10 2.35
N GLY A 142 -7.61 5.55 2.24
CA GLY A 142 -8.65 5.28 3.22
C GLY A 142 -9.35 3.94 2.96
N PRO A 143 -10.53 3.71 3.53
CA PRO A 143 -11.35 2.54 3.20
C PRO A 143 -11.55 2.44 1.70
N THR A 144 -11.17 1.30 1.13
CA THR A 144 -11.15 1.07 -0.33
C THR A 144 -11.80 -0.26 -0.65
N ILE A 145 -12.71 -0.31 -1.62
CA ILE A 145 -13.37 -1.54 -2.07
C ILE A 145 -12.35 -2.36 -2.88
N SER A 146 -11.52 -3.09 -2.16
CA SER A 146 -10.57 -4.08 -2.68
C SER A 146 -11.12 -5.49 -2.53
N ASP A 147 -10.46 -6.48 -3.16
CA ASP A 147 -10.85 -7.89 -3.01
C ASP A 147 -10.86 -8.30 -1.51
N GLY A 148 -9.87 -7.85 -0.72
CA GLY A 148 -9.82 -8.13 0.72
C GLY A 148 -10.94 -7.45 1.52
N PHE A 149 -11.32 -6.23 1.14
CA PHE A 149 -12.45 -5.53 1.77
C PHE A 149 -13.78 -6.19 1.38
N ALA A 150 -13.94 -6.61 0.13
CA ALA A 150 -15.11 -7.34 -0.33
C ALA A 150 -15.26 -8.70 0.39
N GLU A 151 -14.15 -9.43 0.58
CA GLU A 151 -14.17 -10.70 1.32
C GLU A 151 -14.55 -10.49 2.79
N MET A 152 -14.08 -9.40 3.43
CA MET A 152 -14.46 -9.05 4.81
C MET A 152 -15.96 -8.81 4.96
N LEU A 153 -16.63 -8.24 3.96
CA LEU A 153 -18.07 -7.96 3.99
C LEU A 153 -18.96 -9.05 3.38
N LYS A 154 -18.37 -10.12 2.85
CA LYS A 154 -19.07 -11.16 2.10
C LYS A 154 -20.23 -11.81 2.85
N ASP A 155 -20.02 -12.15 4.13
CA ASP A 155 -21.05 -12.77 4.96
C ASP A 155 -22.19 -11.80 5.25
N GLU A 156 -21.90 -10.51 5.40
CA GLU A 156 -22.91 -9.48 5.61
C GLU A 156 -23.74 -9.23 4.35
N VAL A 157 -23.10 -9.22 3.17
CA VAL A 157 -23.79 -9.18 1.87
C VAL A 157 -24.75 -10.37 1.75
N ALA A 158 -24.29 -11.59 2.05
CA ALA A 158 -25.12 -12.78 1.95
C ALA A 158 -26.29 -12.77 2.95
N LYS A 159 -26.07 -12.21 4.15
CA LYS A 159 -27.07 -12.16 5.21
C LYS A 159 -28.13 -11.08 5.01
N THR A 160 -27.73 -9.91 4.53
CA THR A 160 -28.62 -8.74 4.42
C THR A 160 -29.23 -8.56 3.02
N GLY A 161 -28.60 -9.11 1.99
CA GLY A 161 -28.96 -8.87 0.59
C GLY A 161 -28.63 -7.46 0.07
N GLN A 162 -27.94 -6.64 0.88
CA GLN A 162 -27.48 -5.32 0.46
C GLN A 162 -26.28 -5.45 -0.50
N SER A 163 -26.08 -4.44 -1.34
CA SER A 163 -24.92 -4.38 -2.20
C SER A 163 -23.62 -4.14 -1.41
N LEU A 164 -22.49 -4.53 -1.98
CA LEU A 164 -21.17 -4.28 -1.39
C LEU A 164 -20.94 -2.78 -1.17
N GLU A 165 -21.38 -1.93 -2.09
CA GLU A 165 -21.25 -0.48 -2.02
C GLU A 165 -22.06 0.12 -0.85
N GLU A 166 -23.28 -0.37 -0.61
CA GLU A 166 -24.11 0.06 0.51
C GLU A 166 -23.47 -0.31 1.85
N LEU A 167 -23.02 -1.55 1.99
CA LEU A 167 -22.31 -2.00 3.19
C LEU A 167 -20.97 -1.27 3.38
N ALA A 168 -20.22 -1.04 2.31
CA ALA A 168 -18.98 -0.26 2.37
C ALA A 168 -19.23 1.18 2.83
N LYS A 169 -20.31 1.80 2.35
CA LYS A 169 -20.74 3.13 2.81
C LYS A 169 -21.12 3.11 4.29
N ALA A 170 -21.91 2.14 4.72
CA ALA A 170 -22.28 1.98 6.13
C ALA A 170 -21.05 1.77 7.02
N PHE A 171 -20.11 0.95 6.58
CA PHE A 171 -18.81 0.76 7.25
C PHE A 171 -18.06 2.07 7.43
N VAL A 172 -17.93 2.86 6.36
CA VAL A 172 -17.24 4.16 6.40
C VAL A 172 -17.92 5.10 7.39
N MET A 173 -19.25 5.23 7.32
CA MET A 173 -19.99 6.12 8.21
C MET A 173 -19.90 5.71 9.69
N THR A 174 -19.76 4.41 9.97
CA THR A 174 -19.64 3.88 11.34
C THR A 174 -18.22 4.01 11.88
N HIS A 175 -17.22 3.62 11.09
CA HIS A 175 -15.83 3.50 11.54
C HIS A 175 -14.93 4.68 11.17
N ARG A 176 -15.37 5.52 10.22
CA ARG A 176 -14.63 6.70 9.73
C ARG A 176 -15.59 7.88 9.53
N PRO A 177 -16.28 8.33 10.58
CA PRO A 177 -17.34 9.36 10.48
C PRO A 177 -16.83 10.72 9.98
N SER A 178 -15.52 10.99 10.05
CA SER A 178 -14.88 12.18 9.50
C SER A 178 -14.78 12.17 7.96
N SER A 179 -15.07 11.05 7.30
CA SER A 179 -14.97 10.95 5.83
C SER A 179 -15.77 12.02 5.12
N VAL A 180 -15.10 12.89 4.35
CA VAL A 180 -15.72 13.96 3.57
C VAL A 180 -16.50 13.40 2.38
N ILE A 181 -15.97 12.34 1.73
CA ILE A 181 -16.64 11.72 0.59
C ILE A 181 -17.77 10.74 1.01
N GLN A 182 -17.84 10.37 2.29
CA GLN A 182 -18.88 9.53 2.91
C GLN A 182 -19.11 8.18 2.20
N ARG A 183 -18.08 7.62 1.61
CA ARG A 183 -18.05 6.31 0.96
C ARG A 183 -16.64 5.74 0.96
N ALA A 184 -16.51 4.44 0.71
CA ALA A 184 -15.22 3.86 0.38
C ALA A 184 -14.75 4.34 -1.01
N ALA A 185 -13.45 4.44 -1.18
CA ALA A 185 -12.84 4.67 -2.49
C ALA A 185 -12.85 3.39 -3.33
N SER A 186 -12.77 3.54 -4.64
CA SER A 186 -12.46 2.45 -5.55
C SER A 186 -10.94 2.20 -5.61
N VAL A 187 -10.54 0.99 -6.00
CA VAL A 187 -9.11 0.70 -6.26
C VAL A 187 -8.54 1.59 -7.38
N ALA A 188 -9.36 1.99 -8.34
CA ALA A 188 -8.95 2.89 -9.42
C ALA A 188 -8.62 4.30 -8.91
N GLU A 189 -9.37 4.84 -7.95
CA GLU A 189 -9.08 6.15 -7.35
C GLU A 189 -7.72 6.13 -6.64
N VAL A 190 -7.39 5.07 -5.94
CA VAL A 190 -6.06 4.90 -5.32
C VAL A 190 -4.97 4.73 -6.39
N ALA A 191 -5.21 3.89 -7.39
CA ALA A 191 -4.28 3.63 -8.48
C ALA A 191 -3.93 4.90 -9.27
N ASN A 192 -4.88 5.82 -9.48
CA ASN A 192 -4.65 7.10 -10.16
C ASN A 192 -3.56 7.92 -9.45
N MET A 193 -3.55 7.99 -8.12
CA MET A 193 -2.50 8.66 -7.37
C MET A 193 -1.16 7.90 -7.51
N VAL A 194 -1.17 6.58 -7.45
CA VAL A 194 0.05 5.76 -7.64
C VAL A 194 0.65 5.99 -9.03
N VAL A 195 -0.18 5.98 -10.07
CA VAL A 195 0.26 6.27 -11.45
C VAL A 195 0.85 7.68 -11.56
N TYR A 196 0.18 8.68 -10.95
CA TYR A 196 0.70 10.05 -10.95
C TYR A 196 2.09 10.13 -10.30
N VAL A 197 2.28 9.60 -9.10
CA VAL A 197 3.59 9.70 -8.40
C VAL A 197 4.68 8.84 -9.02
N CYS A 198 4.31 7.84 -9.81
CA CYS A 198 5.24 7.05 -10.62
C CYS A 198 5.62 7.74 -11.94
N SER A 199 4.89 8.76 -12.35
CA SER A 199 5.07 9.43 -13.64
C SER A 199 6.19 10.47 -13.62
N PRO A 200 6.70 10.91 -14.79
CA PRO A 200 7.63 12.04 -14.89
C PRO A 200 7.03 13.35 -14.37
N GLN A 201 5.71 13.54 -14.42
CA GLN A 201 5.02 14.75 -13.98
C GLN A 201 5.17 14.99 -12.46
N ALA A 202 5.40 13.93 -11.69
CA ALA A 202 5.62 14.02 -10.24
C ALA A 202 7.10 14.22 -9.85
N SER A 203 7.95 14.67 -10.76
CA SER A 203 9.41 14.81 -10.53
C SER A 203 9.78 15.73 -9.35
N ALA A 204 8.94 16.67 -9.00
CA ALA A 204 9.11 17.56 -7.84
C ALA A 204 8.49 17.03 -6.54
N THR A 205 7.84 15.85 -6.58
CA THR A 205 7.19 15.22 -5.42
C THR A 205 8.08 14.09 -4.90
N SER A 206 8.74 14.30 -3.76
CA SER A 206 9.58 13.28 -3.12
C SER A 206 9.55 13.44 -1.60
N GLY A 207 9.48 12.32 -0.89
CA GLY A 207 9.36 12.26 0.57
C GLY A 207 7.98 12.68 1.07
N ALA A 208 6.97 12.70 0.21
CA ALA A 208 5.60 13.08 0.54
C ALA A 208 4.78 11.87 1.03
N ALA A 209 3.79 12.17 1.87
CA ALA A 209 2.73 11.28 2.29
C ALA A 209 1.42 11.79 1.66
N LEU A 210 0.97 11.16 0.59
CA LEU A 210 -0.11 11.64 -0.27
C LEU A 210 -1.40 10.87 0.05
N ARG A 211 -2.39 11.58 0.54
CA ARG A 211 -3.67 10.98 0.96
C ARG A 211 -4.60 10.71 -0.23
N VAL A 212 -5.23 9.55 -0.21
CA VAL A 212 -6.37 9.16 -1.04
C VAL A 212 -7.40 8.52 -0.09
N ASP A 213 -7.73 9.24 0.95
CA ASP A 213 -8.49 8.75 2.11
C ASP A 213 -9.92 9.29 2.17
N GLY A 214 -10.30 10.11 1.19
CA GLY A 214 -11.62 10.71 1.17
C GLY A 214 -11.88 11.71 2.31
N GLY A 215 -10.81 12.27 2.89
CA GLY A 215 -10.90 13.21 4.01
C GLY A 215 -11.17 12.53 5.35
N VAL A 216 -10.74 11.27 5.51
CA VAL A 216 -10.86 10.54 6.79
C VAL A 216 -9.94 11.11 7.85
N VAL A 217 -8.71 11.46 7.47
CA VAL A 217 -7.77 12.12 8.40
C VAL A 217 -8.17 13.57 8.54
N ASP A 218 -8.63 13.94 9.73
CA ASP A 218 -9.17 15.25 10.04
C ASP A 218 -8.06 16.23 10.46
N ASP A 219 -7.18 16.52 9.52
CA ASP A 219 -6.16 17.55 9.63
C ASP A 219 -5.88 18.22 8.27
N ILE A 220 -5.25 19.39 8.29
CA ILE A 220 -4.95 20.18 7.10
C ILE A 220 -3.53 19.90 6.53
N LEU A 221 -2.73 19.03 7.17
CA LEU A 221 -1.33 18.76 6.80
C LEU A 221 -1.12 17.29 6.41
#